data_11f1e86750a1170eecc153076890750d
#
_entry.id   11f1e86750a1170eecc153076890750d
#
_cell.length_a   1.000
_cell.length_b   1.000
_cell.length_c   1.000
_cell.angle_alpha   90.00
_cell.angle_beta   90.00
_cell.angle_gamma   90.00
#
_symmetry.space_group_name_H-M   'P 1'
#
loop_
_entity.id
_entity.type
_entity.pdbx_description
1 polymer ?
#
loop_
_entity_poly.entity_id
_entity_poly.type
_entity_poly.pdbx_seq_one_letter_code
_entity_poly.pdbx_strand_id
1 'polypeptide(L)'
;YKYIGDFIYQGKEYASNHNKAGFVIIVGEKWQIGIGQDDSIKEYVKAHNGSMFRQFALVSAGQICERQFALKGKVTRCALARKAGSTAIWYVETIHNESLYDFAQALADYGFTDAIYLTGGNNGNTFYRTPTGSSCGVADWKEYADNLLIFKKQ
;
A
#
# COMPACT_ATOMS: atom_id res chain seq x y z
N TYR A 1 6.58 -17.20 -7.17
CA TYR A 1 6.11 -16.04 -6.41
C TYR A 1 4.74 -16.38 -5.80
N LYS A 2 4.56 -16.14 -4.49
CA LYS A 2 3.25 -16.29 -3.83
C LYS A 2 2.70 -14.90 -3.53
N TYR A 3 1.45 -14.67 -3.91
CA TYR A 3 0.73 -13.48 -3.48
C TYR A 3 0.51 -13.53 -1.96
N ILE A 4 0.72 -12.41 -1.28
CA ILE A 4 0.59 -12.33 0.18
C ILE A 4 -0.89 -12.30 0.59
N GLY A 5 -1.75 -11.72 -0.22
CA GLY A 5 -3.18 -11.59 0.02
C GLY A 5 -3.99 -11.66 -1.27
N ASP A 6 -5.24 -11.28 -1.22
CA ASP A 6 -6.05 -11.16 -2.42
C ASP A 6 -5.38 -10.21 -3.41
N PHE A 7 -5.41 -10.59 -4.68
CA PHE A 7 -4.90 -9.78 -5.76
C PHE A 7 -5.83 -9.86 -6.98
N ILE A 8 -6.39 -8.71 -7.34
CA ILE A 8 -7.27 -8.53 -8.49
C ILE A 8 -6.65 -7.44 -9.36
N TYR A 9 -6.58 -7.67 -10.65
CA TYR A 9 -6.13 -6.69 -11.62
C TYR A 9 -7.11 -6.63 -12.78
N GLN A 10 -7.67 -5.43 -13.02
CA GLN A 10 -8.65 -5.19 -14.06
C GLN A 10 -9.80 -6.22 -14.05
N GLY A 11 -10.43 -6.41 -12.90
CA GLY A 11 -11.54 -7.33 -12.70
C GLY A 11 -11.17 -8.81 -12.64
N LYS A 12 -9.94 -9.19 -13.02
CA LYS A 12 -9.48 -10.58 -12.97
C LYS A 12 -8.80 -10.89 -11.66
N GLU A 13 -9.26 -11.92 -10.97
CA GLU A 13 -8.67 -12.42 -9.73
C GLU A 13 -7.48 -13.34 -10.05
N TYR A 14 -6.32 -13.01 -9.48
CA TYR A 14 -5.08 -13.78 -9.59
C TYR A 14 -4.73 -14.54 -8.32
N ALA A 15 -5.22 -14.05 -7.16
CA ALA A 15 -5.08 -14.72 -5.88
C ALA A 15 -6.25 -14.40 -4.98
N SER A 16 -6.69 -15.43 -4.23
CA SER A 16 -7.70 -15.34 -3.18
C SER A 16 -7.08 -15.81 -1.87
N ASN A 17 -6.76 -14.86 -1.01
CA ASN A 17 -6.10 -15.14 0.27
C ASN A 17 -6.36 -14.01 1.27
N HIS A 18 -7.15 -14.27 2.28
CA HIS A 18 -7.56 -13.30 3.30
C HIS A 18 -6.53 -13.06 4.41
N ASN A 19 -5.26 -13.36 4.19
CA ASN A 19 -4.22 -13.27 5.22
C ASN A 19 -3.99 -11.87 5.79
N LYS A 20 -4.40 -10.82 5.09
CA LYS A 20 -4.22 -9.43 5.50
C LYS A 20 -5.56 -8.72 5.53
N ALA A 21 -5.78 -7.96 6.60
CA ALA A 21 -7.02 -7.21 6.76
C ALA A 21 -7.05 -5.91 5.95
N GLY A 22 -5.89 -5.29 5.73
CA GLY A 22 -5.81 -4.08 4.93
C GLY A 22 -6.00 -4.34 3.45
N PHE A 23 -6.65 -3.43 2.76
CA PHE A 23 -6.82 -3.48 1.31
C PHE A 23 -6.68 -2.10 0.66
N VAL A 24 -6.28 -2.12 -0.60
CA VAL A 24 -6.41 -1.00 -1.53
C VAL A 24 -7.28 -1.46 -2.67
N ILE A 25 -8.26 -0.66 -3.04
CA ILE A 25 -9.03 -0.83 -4.27
C ILE A 25 -8.88 0.39 -5.16
N ILE A 26 -8.90 0.13 -6.46
CA ILE A 26 -8.81 1.12 -7.52
C ILE A 26 -9.92 0.79 -8.53
N VAL A 27 -10.90 1.68 -8.62
CA VAL A 27 -12.01 1.53 -9.58
C VAL A 27 -12.12 2.83 -10.37
N GLY A 28 -11.80 2.78 -11.66
CA GLY A 28 -11.59 3.99 -12.45
C GLY A 28 -10.47 4.84 -11.86
N GLU A 29 -10.76 6.10 -11.58
CA GLU A 29 -9.83 7.04 -10.96
C GLU A 29 -9.94 7.10 -9.43
N LYS A 30 -10.84 6.31 -8.85
CA LYS A 30 -11.09 6.33 -7.40
C LYS A 30 -10.24 5.30 -6.68
N TRP A 31 -9.59 5.76 -5.63
CA TRP A 31 -8.80 4.96 -4.70
C TRP A 31 -9.47 4.88 -3.35
N GLN A 32 -9.44 3.70 -2.76
CA GLN A 32 -9.87 3.50 -1.39
C GLN A 32 -8.86 2.61 -0.66
N ILE A 33 -8.44 3.07 0.51
CA ILE A 33 -7.71 2.27 1.49
C ILE A 33 -8.69 1.90 2.59
N GLY A 34 -8.70 0.66 3.02
CA GLY A 34 -9.62 0.21 4.06
C GLY A 34 -9.15 -1.04 4.77
N ILE A 35 -9.97 -1.47 5.72
CA ILE A 35 -9.79 -2.69 6.50
C ILE A 35 -11.05 -3.53 6.37
N GLY A 36 -10.88 -4.83 6.24
CA GLY A 36 -11.96 -5.80 6.20
C GLY A 36 -11.59 -7.02 5.38
N GLN A 37 -12.33 -8.09 5.59
CA GLN A 37 -12.15 -9.36 4.89
C GLN A 37 -13.42 -9.80 4.16
N ASP A 38 -14.39 -8.90 4.01
CA ASP A 38 -15.65 -9.17 3.35
C ASP A 38 -15.43 -9.40 1.84
N ASP A 39 -15.92 -10.51 1.33
CA ASP A 39 -15.85 -10.86 -0.08
C ASP A 39 -16.67 -9.91 -0.97
N SER A 40 -17.64 -9.19 -0.43
CA SER A 40 -18.40 -8.18 -1.18
C SER A 40 -17.50 -7.11 -1.80
N ILE A 41 -16.36 -6.81 -1.16
CA ILE A 41 -15.35 -5.88 -1.68
C ILE A 41 -14.74 -6.43 -2.97
N LYS A 42 -14.42 -7.73 -3.00
CA LYS A 42 -13.85 -8.39 -4.19
C LYS A 42 -14.86 -8.41 -5.33
N GLU A 43 -16.11 -8.76 -5.02
CA GLU A 43 -17.18 -8.79 -6.02
C GLU A 43 -17.42 -7.40 -6.61
N TYR A 44 -17.42 -6.36 -5.78
CA TYR A 44 -17.52 -4.98 -6.25
C TYR A 44 -16.37 -4.62 -7.20
N VAL A 45 -15.13 -4.93 -6.83
CA VAL A 45 -13.94 -4.65 -7.65
C VAL A 45 -13.99 -5.37 -8.98
N LYS A 46 -14.36 -6.66 -8.98
CA LYS A 46 -14.50 -7.47 -10.19
C LYS A 46 -15.60 -6.93 -11.11
N ALA A 47 -16.77 -6.63 -10.55
CA ALA A 47 -17.92 -6.11 -11.32
C ALA A 47 -17.63 -4.76 -11.99
N HIS A 48 -16.73 -3.96 -11.43
CA HIS A 48 -16.34 -2.66 -11.97
C HIS A 48 -15.00 -2.66 -12.73
N ASN A 49 -14.51 -3.84 -13.10
CA ASN A 49 -13.21 -3.99 -13.77
C ASN A 49 -12.05 -3.29 -13.05
N GLY A 50 -12.13 -3.26 -11.73
CA GLY A 50 -11.17 -2.59 -10.85
C GLY A 50 -9.95 -3.47 -10.52
N SER A 51 -9.10 -2.91 -9.70
CA SER A 51 -7.92 -3.59 -9.15
C SER A 51 -7.92 -3.55 -7.64
N MET A 52 -7.36 -4.57 -7.01
CA MET A 52 -7.30 -4.69 -5.55
C MET A 52 -6.05 -5.46 -5.14
N PHE A 53 -5.46 -5.07 -4.03
CA PHE A 53 -4.49 -5.91 -3.31
C PHE A 53 -4.67 -5.79 -1.80
N ARG A 54 -4.19 -6.80 -1.05
CA ARG A 54 -4.18 -6.81 0.41
C ARG A 54 -2.78 -6.73 0.97
N GLN A 55 -2.68 -6.02 2.09
CA GLN A 55 -1.45 -5.92 2.89
C GLN A 55 -1.79 -5.54 4.34
N PHE A 56 -0.77 -5.38 5.21
CA PHE A 56 -0.99 -4.89 6.57
C PHE A 56 -1.62 -3.50 6.57
N ALA A 57 -2.74 -3.34 7.26
CA ALA A 57 -3.27 -2.03 7.61
C ALA A 57 -2.39 -1.43 8.71
N LEU A 58 -1.93 -0.21 8.53
CA LEU A 58 -1.10 0.52 9.49
C LEU A 58 -1.93 1.50 10.32
N VAL A 59 -2.74 2.29 9.65
CA VAL A 59 -3.61 3.31 10.24
C VAL A 59 -5.01 3.16 9.67
N SER A 60 -6.02 3.29 10.52
CA SER A 60 -7.42 3.38 10.14
C SER A 60 -8.15 4.36 11.04
N ALA A 61 -8.95 5.23 10.45
CA ALA A 61 -9.64 6.31 11.14
C ALA A 61 -8.70 7.15 12.04
N GLY A 62 -7.47 7.34 11.60
CA GLY A 62 -6.44 8.11 12.33
C GLY A 62 -5.81 7.38 13.52
N GLN A 63 -6.10 6.10 13.70
CA GLN A 63 -5.55 5.28 14.78
C GLN A 63 -4.68 4.15 14.22
N ILE A 64 -3.62 3.79 14.92
CA ILE A 64 -2.84 2.62 14.57
C ILE A 64 -3.68 1.34 14.69
N CYS A 65 -3.56 0.46 13.69
CA CYS A 65 -4.40 -0.73 13.62
C CYS A 65 -4.00 -1.81 14.62
N GLU A 66 -2.71 -1.96 14.89
CA GLU A 66 -2.18 -3.01 15.77
C GLU A 66 -1.04 -2.47 16.64
N ARG A 67 -1.05 -2.86 17.92
CA ARG A 67 0.06 -2.55 18.83
C ARG A 67 1.29 -3.45 18.59
N GLN A 68 1.07 -4.63 18.02
CA GLN A 68 2.13 -5.58 17.69
C GLN A 68 1.90 -6.17 16.32
N PHE A 69 2.65 -5.71 15.35
CA PHE A 69 2.65 -6.30 14.02
C PHE A 69 3.43 -7.61 13.99
N ALA A 70 2.94 -8.56 13.19
CA ALA A 70 3.63 -9.84 12.98
C ALA A 70 5.02 -9.65 12.34
N LEU A 71 5.16 -8.65 11.47
CA LEU A 71 6.42 -8.32 10.82
C LEU A 71 7.35 -7.59 11.79
N LYS A 72 8.42 -8.25 12.19
CA LYS A 72 9.41 -7.75 13.16
C LYS A 72 10.63 -7.14 12.46
N GLY A 73 11.46 -6.50 13.28
CA GLY A 73 12.72 -5.89 12.83
C GLY A 73 12.56 -4.46 12.33
N LYS A 74 13.71 -3.80 12.18
CA LYS A 74 13.82 -2.45 11.66
C LYS A 74 14.42 -2.47 10.27
N VAL A 75 13.69 -1.96 9.32
CA VAL A 75 14.10 -1.78 7.90
C VAL A 75 13.48 -0.49 7.39
N THR A 76 13.89 0.00 6.23
CA THR A 76 13.13 1.06 5.56
C THR A 76 11.71 0.57 5.27
N ARG A 77 10.73 1.46 5.41
CA ARG A 77 9.30 1.14 5.31
C ARG A 77 8.64 2.04 4.28
N CYS A 78 7.67 1.47 3.55
CA CYS A 78 6.86 2.20 2.59
C CYS A 78 5.38 1.94 2.82
N ALA A 79 4.57 2.95 2.58
CA ALA A 79 3.12 2.88 2.70
C ALA A 79 2.42 3.70 1.63
N LEU A 80 1.19 3.32 1.31
CA LEU A 80 0.20 4.22 0.74
C LEU A 80 -0.66 4.76 1.87
N ALA A 81 -0.93 6.06 1.84
CA ALA A 81 -1.67 6.72 2.90
C ALA A 81 -2.61 7.79 2.34
N ARG A 82 -3.65 8.13 3.12
CA ARG A 82 -4.65 9.13 2.80
C ARG A 82 -4.95 10.00 4.02
N LYS A 83 -5.25 11.27 3.79
CA LYS A 83 -5.75 12.20 4.80
C LYS A 83 -7.25 12.41 4.63
N ALA A 84 -7.96 12.68 5.73
CA ALA A 84 -9.38 13.01 5.69
C ALA A 84 -9.64 14.22 4.77
N GLY A 85 -10.72 14.15 4.00
CA GLY A 85 -11.12 15.24 3.10
C GLY A 85 -10.21 15.43 1.87
N SER A 86 -9.20 14.59 1.69
CA SER A 86 -8.29 14.63 0.52
C SER A 86 -8.56 13.47 -0.43
N THR A 87 -8.54 13.75 -1.73
CA THR A 87 -8.54 12.73 -2.79
C THR A 87 -7.13 12.25 -3.13
N ALA A 88 -6.10 12.92 -2.61
CA ALA A 88 -4.71 12.56 -2.86
C ALA A 88 -4.34 11.27 -2.14
N ILE A 89 -3.62 10.42 -2.84
CA ILE A 89 -2.92 9.26 -2.27
C ILE A 89 -1.46 9.66 -2.10
N TRP A 90 -0.96 9.38 -0.91
CA TRP A 90 0.42 9.66 -0.54
C TRP A 90 1.22 8.36 -0.56
N TYR A 91 2.33 8.37 -1.26
CA TYR A 91 3.39 7.41 -1.05
C TYR A 91 4.31 7.96 0.03
N VAL A 92 4.52 7.18 1.08
CA VAL A 92 5.33 7.58 2.24
C VAL A 92 6.42 6.54 2.46
N GLU A 93 7.65 7.00 2.61
CA GLU A 93 8.82 6.16 2.85
C GLU A 93 9.62 6.68 4.04
N THR A 94 10.17 5.77 4.84
CA THR A 94 11.10 6.15 5.91
C THR A 94 12.51 6.37 5.35
N ILE A 95 13.21 7.38 5.86
CA ILE A 95 14.62 7.64 5.52
C ILE A 95 15.53 6.67 6.27
N HIS A 96 15.11 6.27 7.48
CA HIS A 96 15.86 5.36 8.35
C HIS A 96 15.12 4.04 8.54
N ASN A 97 15.84 3.05 9.06
CA ASN A 97 15.25 1.76 9.43
C ASN A 97 14.32 1.92 10.63
N GLU A 98 13.05 1.57 10.47
CA GLU A 98 12.04 1.68 11.51
C GLU A 98 11.30 0.36 11.72
N SER A 99 10.79 0.17 12.94
CA SER A 99 9.81 -0.87 13.20
C SER A 99 8.49 -0.56 12.47
N LEU A 100 7.70 -1.57 12.20
CA LEU A 100 6.40 -1.32 11.56
C LEU A 100 5.46 -0.54 12.48
N TYR A 101 5.60 -0.72 13.81
CA TYR A 101 4.85 0.02 14.80
C TYR A 101 5.21 1.53 14.81
N ASP A 102 6.52 1.85 14.90
CA ASP A 102 6.97 3.24 14.92
C ASP A 102 6.58 3.97 13.64
N PHE A 103 6.65 3.27 12.50
CA PHE A 103 6.20 3.81 11.21
C PHE A 103 4.70 4.08 11.20
N ALA A 104 3.88 3.14 11.69
CA ALA A 104 2.43 3.32 11.78
C ALA A 104 2.08 4.48 12.73
N GLN A 105 2.78 4.60 13.87
CA GLN A 105 2.59 5.70 14.80
C GLN A 105 2.93 7.05 14.14
N ALA A 106 4.07 7.12 13.46
CA ALA A 106 4.46 8.34 12.74
C ALA A 106 3.43 8.75 11.68
N LEU A 107 2.87 7.80 10.94
CA LEU A 107 1.80 8.08 9.97
C LEU A 107 0.56 8.67 10.63
N ALA A 108 0.12 8.09 11.75
CA ALA A 108 -1.02 8.61 12.52
C ALA A 108 -0.73 10.02 13.07
N ASP A 109 0.46 10.25 13.64
CA ASP A 109 0.88 11.55 14.19
C ASP A 109 0.97 12.64 13.11
N TYR A 110 1.32 12.26 11.87
CA TYR A 110 1.29 13.15 10.70
C TYR A 110 -0.12 13.45 10.19
N GLY A 111 -1.15 12.86 10.79
CA GLY A 111 -2.55 13.09 10.45
C GLY A 111 -3.06 12.29 9.26
N PHE A 112 -2.39 11.19 8.91
CA PHE A 112 -2.97 10.24 7.98
C PHE A 112 -4.10 9.48 8.65
N THR A 113 -5.25 9.41 7.98
CA THR A 113 -6.44 8.71 8.49
C THR A 113 -6.46 7.25 8.10
N ASP A 114 -5.88 6.93 6.96
CA ASP A 114 -5.81 5.56 6.47
C ASP A 114 -4.42 5.33 5.87
N ALA A 115 -3.81 4.21 6.21
CA ALA A 115 -2.53 3.81 5.63
C ALA A 115 -2.41 2.29 5.55
N ILE A 116 -1.83 1.83 4.46
CA ILE A 116 -1.52 0.43 4.21
C ILE A 116 -0.04 0.28 3.91
N TYR A 117 0.57 -0.74 4.50
CA TYR A 117 1.95 -1.11 4.23
C TYR A 117 2.11 -1.57 2.79
N LEU A 118 3.20 -1.25 2.14
CA LEU A 118 3.57 -1.80 0.85
C LEU A 118 4.62 -2.87 1.04
N THR A 119 5.85 -2.46 1.07
CA THR A 119 7.00 -3.32 1.29
C THR A 119 8.08 -2.53 2.01
N GLY A 120 9.15 -3.16 2.37
CA GLY A 120 10.29 -2.49 2.97
C GLY A 120 11.53 -3.37 2.84
N GLY A 121 12.67 -2.78 3.07
CA GLY A 121 13.96 -3.45 3.00
C GLY A 121 15.06 -2.43 2.77
N ASN A 122 16.31 -2.86 2.93
CA ASN A 122 17.46 -1.98 2.80
C ASN A 122 17.70 -1.49 1.36
N ASN A 123 16.96 -2.02 0.41
CA ASN A 123 17.03 -1.62 -0.99
C ASN A 123 15.72 -0.92 -1.33
N GLY A 124 15.59 0.35 -0.95
CA GLY A 124 14.46 1.18 -1.36
C GLY A 124 14.37 1.22 -2.89
N ASN A 125 13.51 0.39 -3.45
CA ASN A 125 13.30 0.28 -4.90
C ASN A 125 12.19 1.22 -5.36
N THR A 126 12.08 2.37 -4.73
CA THR A 126 11.12 3.38 -5.12
C THR A 126 11.68 4.19 -6.27
N PHE A 127 11.01 4.12 -7.37
CA PHE A 127 11.31 4.93 -8.53
C PHE A 127 10.09 5.76 -8.91
N TYR A 128 10.25 7.06 -9.04
CA TYR A 128 9.21 7.91 -9.59
C TYR A 128 9.80 8.91 -10.58
N ARG A 129 9.02 9.26 -11.57
CA ARG A 129 9.34 10.29 -12.54
C ARG A 129 8.51 11.53 -12.24
N THR A 130 9.17 12.65 -12.08
CA THR A 130 8.49 13.93 -11.93
C THR A 130 7.82 14.36 -13.24
N PRO A 131 6.84 15.29 -13.21
CA PRO A 131 6.24 15.84 -14.42
C PRO A 131 7.24 16.49 -15.36
N THR A 132 8.38 16.97 -14.84
CA THR A 132 9.47 17.57 -15.60
C THR A 132 10.45 16.57 -16.21
N GLY A 133 10.21 15.26 -16.02
CA GLY A 133 11.04 14.21 -16.57
C GLY A 133 12.21 13.77 -15.70
N SER A 134 12.47 14.46 -14.56
CA SER A 134 13.47 14.01 -13.60
C SER A 134 13.05 12.71 -12.93
N SER A 135 13.98 11.82 -12.74
CA SER A 135 13.73 10.57 -12.00
C SER A 135 14.35 10.64 -10.61
N CYS A 136 13.67 10.06 -9.63
CA CYS A 136 14.11 9.99 -8.25
C CYS A 136 13.96 8.56 -7.75
N GLY A 137 14.93 8.10 -6.97
CA GLY A 137 14.93 6.75 -6.41
C GLY A 137 16.06 5.87 -6.96
N VAL A 138 16.24 4.71 -6.36
CA VAL A 138 17.25 3.73 -6.75
C VAL A 138 16.65 2.77 -7.77
N ALA A 139 17.19 2.78 -8.97
CA ALA A 139 16.67 2.00 -10.10
C ALA A 139 17.23 0.56 -10.18
N ASP A 140 17.63 -0.04 -9.08
CA ASP A 140 18.09 -1.43 -9.10
C ASP A 140 16.93 -2.42 -8.85
N TRP A 141 15.90 -2.28 -9.69
CA TRP A 141 14.67 -3.06 -9.62
C TRP A 141 14.80 -4.48 -10.20
N LYS A 142 15.97 -4.84 -10.73
CA LYS A 142 16.14 -6.11 -11.44
C LYS A 142 16.10 -7.35 -10.56
N GLU A 143 16.35 -7.23 -9.27
CA GLU A 143 16.48 -8.39 -8.39
C GLU A 143 15.37 -8.57 -7.35
N TYR A 144 14.55 -7.53 -7.05
CA TYR A 144 13.71 -7.54 -5.86
C TYR A 144 12.29 -6.96 -6.00
N ALA A 145 11.82 -6.70 -7.21
CA ALA A 145 10.47 -6.16 -7.39
C ALA A 145 9.41 -7.27 -7.23
N ASP A 146 8.91 -7.44 -6.01
CA ASP A 146 7.80 -8.36 -5.74
C ASP A 146 6.45 -7.85 -6.27
N ASN A 147 6.30 -6.53 -6.39
CA ASN A 147 5.09 -5.88 -6.91
C ASN A 147 5.44 -4.57 -7.59
N LEU A 148 4.79 -4.28 -8.70
CA LEU A 148 4.93 -3.03 -9.42
C LEU A 148 3.62 -2.25 -9.38
N LEU A 149 3.62 -1.13 -8.68
CA LEU A 149 2.53 -0.17 -8.71
C LEU A 149 2.92 0.99 -9.63
N ILE A 150 2.21 1.12 -10.74
CA ILE A 150 2.50 2.15 -11.73
C ILE A 150 1.37 3.19 -11.73
N PHE A 151 1.72 4.42 -11.41
CA PHE A 151 0.87 5.58 -11.63
C PHE A 151 1.22 6.20 -12.99
N LYS A 152 0.26 6.27 -13.89
CA LYS A 152 0.41 6.99 -15.15
C LYS A 152 -0.47 8.23 -15.13
N LYS A 153 0.08 9.36 -15.52
CA LYS A 153 -0.73 10.52 -15.88
C LYS A 153 -1.41 10.21 -17.21
N GLN A 154 -2.72 10.35 -17.24
CA GLN A 154 -3.49 10.38 -18.48
C GLN A 154 -3.23 11.66 -19.24
#